data_c36c3f32a1ea63d4ee88f03e16b0e349
#
_entry.id   c36c3f32a1ea63d4ee88f03e16b0e349
#
_cell.length_a   1.000
_cell.length_b   1.000
_cell.length_c   1.000
_cell.angle_alpha   90.00
_cell.angle_beta   90.00
_cell.angle_gamma   90.00
#
_symmetry.space_group_name_H-M   'P 1'
#
loop_
_entity.id
_entity.type
_entity.pdbx_description
1 polymer ?
#
loop_
_entity_poly.entity_id
_entity_poly.type
_entity_poly.pdbx_seq_one_letter_code
_entity_poly.pdbx_strand_id
1 'polypeptide(L)'
;MQNKSQIEFWNGDTGRNWVAYDALIEAMLQPIGEAVLDVFGFEPDARALDIGCGCGHPTLSLATRIGSGGSVTGVDISAPMLSVAHELAATSVS
;
A
#
# COMPACT_ATOMS: atom_id res chain seq x y z
N MET A 1 24.58 -0.43 2.40
CA MET A 1 24.53 -1.33 1.21
C MET A 1 23.16 -1.26 0.58
N GLN A 2 23.11 -1.00 -0.71
CA GLN A 2 21.83 -0.98 -1.41
C GLN A 2 21.43 -2.38 -1.83
N ASN A 3 20.16 -2.69 -1.71
CA ASN A 3 19.60 -3.95 -2.18
C ASN A 3 19.27 -3.86 -3.67
N LYS A 4 20.32 -3.82 -4.48
CA LYS A 4 20.22 -3.53 -5.91
C LYS A 4 19.34 -4.54 -6.66
N SER A 5 19.49 -5.83 -6.34
CA SER A 5 18.72 -6.87 -7.03
C SER A 5 17.22 -6.74 -6.77
N GLN A 6 16.81 -6.40 -5.55
CA GLN A 6 15.41 -6.17 -5.22
C GLN A 6 14.88 -4.89 -5.87
N ILE A 7 15.69 -3.84 -5.90
CA ILE A 7 15.30 -2.60 -6.57
C ILE A 7 15.05 -2.87 -8.06
N GLU A 8 15.96 -3.57 -8.74
CA GLU A 8 15.79 -3.93 -10.15
C GLU A 8 14.59 -4.84 -10.38
N PHE A 9 14.40 -5.82 -9.51
CA PHE A 9 13.30 -6.78 -9.59
C PHE A 9 11.94 -6.10 -9.55
N TRP A 10 11.71 -5.24 -8.56
CA TRP A 10 10.43 -4.58 -8.35
C TRP A 10 10.20 -3.37 -9.26
N ASN A 11 11.24 -2.83 -9.86
CA ASN A 11 11.12 -1.76 -10.87
C ASN A 11 11.10 -2.31 -12.31
N GLY A 12 11.31 -3.62 -12.47
CA GLY A 12 11.27 -4.30 -13.75
C GLY A 12 9.92 -4.95 -14.03
N ASP A 13 9.97 -6.07 -14.73
CA ASP A 13 8.77 -6.79 -15.19
C ASP A 13 7.87 -7.24 -14.05
N THR A 14 8.45 -7.67 -12.92
CA THR A 14 7.65 -8.12 -11.78
C THR A 14 6.78 -7.00 -11.22
N GLY A 15 7.36 -5.82 -11.01
CA GLY A 15 6.59 -4.66 -10.53
C GLY A 15 5.51 -4.26 -11.52
N ARG A 16 5.82 -4.26 -12.82
CA ARG A 16 4.84 -3.97 -13.87
C ARG A 16 3.74 -5.01 -13.95
N ASN A 17 4.07 -6.29 -13.74
CA ASN A 17 3.06 -7.35 -13.70
C ASN A 17 2.12 -7.21 -12.51
N TRP A 18 2.63 -6.84 -11.35
CA TRP A 18 1.79 -6.56 -10.18
C TRP A 18 0.84 -5.39 -10.45
N VAL A 19 1.31 -4.36 -11.17
CA VAL A 19 0.45 -3.24 -11.59
C VAL A 19 -0.62 -3.72 -12.57
N ALA A 20 -0.23 -4.52 -13.57
CA ALA A 20 -1.16 -5.00 -14.59
C ALA A 20 -2.28 -5.88 -14.01
N TYR A 21 -1.98 -6.62 -12.95
CA TYR A 21 -2.94 -7.53 -12.29
C TYR A 21 -3.42 -6.99 -10.95
N ASP A 22 -3.29 -5.68 -10.71
CA ASP A 22 -3.60 -5.07 -9.43
C ASP A 22 -5.01 -5.39 -8.92
N ALA A 23 -6.02 -5.25 -9.77
CA ALA A 23 -7.40 -5.51 -9.36
C ALA A 23 -7.62 -6.96 -8.95
N LEU A 24 -7.01 -7.91 -9.67
CA LEU A 24 -7.12 -9.33 -9.35
C LEU A 24 -6.40 -9.66 -8.05
N ILE A 25 -5.18 -9.16 -7.88
CA ILE A 25 -4.39 -9.38 -6.67
C ILE A 25 -5.10 -8.78 -5.47
N GLU A 26 -5.64 -7.57 -5.59
CA GLU A 26 -6.39 -6.93 -4.52
C GLU A 26 -7.63 -7.74 -4.13
N ALA A 27 -8.37 -8.25 -5.12
CA ALA A 27 -9.54 -9.08 -4.86
C ALA A 27 -9.18 -10.35 -4.07
N MET A 28 -7.99 -10.91 -4.31
CA MET A 28 -7.51 -12.09 -3.61
C MET A 28 -7.00 -11.79 -2.21
N LEU A 29 -6.31 -10.66 -2.02
CA LEU A 29 -5.60 -10.35 -0.78
C LEU A 29 -6.41 -9.47 0.18
N GLN A 30 -7.38 -8.72 -0.32
CA GLN A 30 -8.12 -7.76 0.49
C GLN A 30 -8.80 -8.40 1.71
N PRO A 31 -9.49 -9.55 1.61
CA PRO A 31 -10.09 -10.15 2.81
C PRO A 31 -9.07 -10.52 3.87
N ILE A 32 -7.87 -10.97 3.47
CA ILE A 32 -6.79 -11.32 4.38
C ILE A 32 -6.25 -10.06 5.05
N GLY A 33 -5.99 -9.02 4.27
CA GLY A 33 -5.50 -7.74 4.78
C GLY A 33 -6.47 -7.10 5.77
N GLU A 34 -7.76 -7.10 5.45
CA GLU A 34 -8.79 -6.56 6.34
C GLU A 34 -8.87 -7.35 7.64
N ALA A 35 -8.77 -8.68 7.58
CA ALA A 35 -8.78 -9.51 8.78
C ALA A 35 -7.59 -9.20 9.69
N VAL A 36 -6.41 -8.96 9.11
CA VAL A 36 -5.23 -8.58 9.88
C VAL A 36 -5.43 -7.23 10.54
N LEU A 37 -5.92 -6.24 9.80
CA LEU A 37 -6.15 -4.89 10.32
C LEU A 37 -7.23 -4.87 11.41
N ASP A 38 -8.22 -5.76 11.33
CA ASP A 38 -9.28 -5.87 12.33
C ASP A 38 -8.76 -6.26 13.71
N VAL A 39 -7.60 -6.93 13.76
CA VAL A 39 -6.99 -7.35 15.04
C VAL A 39 -6.35 -6.17 15.77
N PHE A 40 -5.95 -5.13 15.05
CA PHE A 40 -5.27 -3.98 15.64
C PHE A 40 -6.25 -2.87 16.02
N GLY A 41 -6.05 -2.30 17.22
CA GLY A 41 -6.74 -1.08 17.60
C GLY A 41 -5.86 0.13 17.30
N PHE A 42 -6.37 1.07 16.51
CA PHE A 42 -5.61 2.27 16.15
C PHE A 42 -6.16 3.46 16.90
N GLU A 43 -5.25 4.23 17.50
CA GLU A 43 -5.63 5.50 18.15
C GLU A 43 -6.09 6.50 17.08
N PRO A 44 -7.08 7.36 17.39
CA PRO A 44 -7.63 8.29 16.41
C PRO A 44 -6.64 9.26 15.79
N ASP A 45 -5.52 9.54 16.44
CA ASP A 45 -4.48 10.44 15.96
C ASP A 45 -3.18 9.68 15.67
N ALA A 46 -3.26 8.38 15.43
CA ALA A 46 -2.10 7.54 15.17
C ALA A 46 -1.37 7.97 13.92
N ARG A 47 -0.06 7.74 13.90
CA ARG A 47 0.81 7.95 12.75
C ARG A 47 1.42 6.60 12.39
N ALA A 48 1.12 6.10 11.21
CA ALA A 48 1.53 4.77 10.78
C ALA A 48 2.45 4.83 9.56
N LEU A 49 3.33 3.86 9.47
CA LEU A 49 4.22 3.67 8.33
C LEU A 49 3.93 2.29 7.74
N ASP A 50 3.54 2.26 6.48
CA ASP A 50 3.29 1.03 5.74
C ASP A 50 4.49 0.73 4.85
N ILE A 51 5.34 -0.19 5.28
CA ILE A 51 6.56 -0.57 4.56
C ILE A 51 6.21 -1.64 3.53
N GLY A 52 6.58 -1.38 2.27
CA GLY A 52 6.21 -2.26 1.17
C GLY A 52 4.75 -2.08 0.74
N CYS A 53 4.31 -0.83 0.65
CA CYS A 53 2.89 -0.51 0.41
C CYS A 53 2.37 -0.91 -0.97
N GLY A 54 3.25 -1.16 -1.94
CA GLY A 54 2.87 -1.54 -3.29
C GLY A 54 1.94 -0.54 -3.95
N CYS A 55 0.81 -1.02 -4.46
CA CYS A 55 -0.18 -0.18 -5.14
C CYS A 55 -1.08 0.61 -4.19
N GLY A 56 -0.90 0.46 -2.89
CA GLY A 56 -1.48 1.35 -1.89
C GLY A 56 -2.83 0.95 -1.30
N HIS A 57 -3.41 -0.18 -1.70
CA HIS A 57 -4.72 -0.60 -1.16
C HIS A 57 -4.71 -0.79 0.35
N PRO A 58 -3.75 -1.53 0.95
CA PRO A 58 -3.70 -1.66 2.41
C PRO A 58 -3.42 -0.32 3.11
N THR A 59 -2.64 0.56 2.48
CA THR A 59 -2.34 1.88 3.03
C THR A 59 -3.63 2.69 3.19
N LEU A 60 -4.49 2.68 2.18
CA LEU A 60 -5.77 3.39 2.24
C LEU A 60 -6.74 2.77 3.23
N SER A 61 -6.78 1.43 3.33
CA SER A 61 -7.57 0.75 4.35
C SER A 61 -7.14 1.16 5.76
N LEU A 62 -5.83 1.23 5.98
CA LEU A 62 -5.26 1.67 7.25
C LEU A 62 -5.61 3.13 7.53
N ALA A 63 -5.51 4.00 6.53
CA ALA A 63 -5.88 5.40 6.68
C ALA A 63 -7.35 5.57 7.08
N THR A 64 -8.22 4.78 6.51
CA THR A 64 -9.65 4.79 6.84
C THR A 64 -9.87 4.41 8.32
N ARG A 65 -9.14 3.42 8.81
CA ARG A 65 -9.26 2.96 10.19
C ARG A 65 -8.71 3.97 11.19
N ILE A 66 -7.62 4.66 10.84
CA ILE A 66 -7.03 5.69 11.71
C ILE A 66 -7.89 6.96 11.73
N GLY A 67 -8.44 7.32 10.58
CA GLY A 67 -9.29 8.51 10.46
C GLY A 67 -8.52 9.80 10.22
N SER A 68 -9.25 10.90 10.15
CA SER A 68 -8.73 12.18 9.68
C SER A 68 -7.76 12.86 10.66
N GLY A 69 -7.77 12.45 11.95
CA GLY A 69 -6.85 13.01 12.95
C GLY A 69 -5.44 12.43 12.89
N GLY A 70 -5.25 11.33 12.18
CA GLY A 70 -3.97 10.67 12.07
C GLY A 70 -3.40 10.72 10.67
N SER A 71 -2.40 9.89 10.42
CA SER A 71 -1.77 9.82 9.10
C SER A 71 -1.16 8.45 8.84
N VAL A 72 -1.07 8.10 7.56
CA VAL A 72 -0.37 6.90 7.11
C VAL A 72 0.58 7.30 5.99
N THR A 73 1.81 6.82 6.07
CA THR A 73 2.81 6.99 5.01
C THR A 73 3.14 5.61 4.44
N GLY A 74 2.93 5.43 3.16
CA GLY A 74 3.34 4.22 2.46
C GLY A 74 4.68 4.40 1.80
N VAL A 75 5.53 3.39 1.87
CA VAL A 75 6.83 3.38 1.21
C VAL A 75 7.02 2.07 0.46
N ASP A 76 7.63 2.15 -0.71
CA ASP A 76 7.95 0.98 -1.52
C ASP A 76 9.14 1.29 -2.42
N ILE A 77 9.85 0.25 -2.84
CA ILE A 77 10.98 0.40 -3.76
C ILE A 77 10.54 0.33 -5.22
N SER A 78 9.29 -0.04 -5.50
CA SER A 78 8.77 -0.18 -6.85
C SER A 78 8.15 1.12 -7.34
N ALA A 79 8.81 1.79 -8.28
CA ALA A 79 8.27 3.01 -8.89
C ALA A 79 6.96 2.75 -9.65
N PRO A 80 6.82 1.67 -10.44
CA PRO A 80 5.54 1.38 -11.11
C PRO A 80 4.38 1.22 -10.13
N MET A 81 4.60 0.51 -9.03
CA MET A 81 3.55 0.30 -8.04
C MET A 81 3.22 1.59 -7.29
N LEU A 82 4.23 2.40 -6.95
CA LEU A 82 4.00 3.69 -6.30
C LEU A 82 3.23 4.66 -7.19
N SER A 83 3.42 4.62 -8.51
CA SER A 83 2.61 5.41 -9.44
C SER A 83 1.13 5.10 -9.30
N VAL A 84 0.78 3.83 -9.19
CA VAL A 84 -0.61 3.40 -8.97
C VAL A 84 -1.09 3.85 -7.61
N ALA A 85 -0.26 3.73 -6.58
CA ALA A 85 -0.60 4.16 -5.23
C ALA A 85 -0.90 5.67 -5.18
N HIS A 86 -0.13 6.48 -5.87
CA HIS A 86 -0.37 7.92 -5.96
C HIS A 86 -1.71 8.23 -6.64
N GLU A 87 -2.02 7.56 -7.73
CA GLU A 87 -3.30 7.73 -8.42
C GLU A 87 -4.47 7.31 -7.53
N LEU A 88 -4.33 6.19 -6.84
CA LEU A 88 -5.37 5.70 -5.94
C LEU A 88 -5.62 6.68 -4.79
N ALA A 89 -4.56 7.21 -4.19
CA ALA A 89 -4.67 8.19 -3.12
C ALA A 89 -5.32 9.49 -3.60
N ALA A 90 -5.00 9.92 -4.82
CA ALA A 90 -5.57 11.15 -5.39
C ALA A 90 -7.06 11.04 -5.66
N THR A 91 -7.57 9.83 -5.92
CA THR A 91 -9.00 9.59 -6.15
C THR A 91 -9.76 9.30 -4.86
N SER A 92 -9.06 9.09 -3.76
CA SER A 92 -9.69 8.88 -2.45
C SER A 92 -9.92 10.23 -1.79
N VAL A 93 -11.15 10.46 -1.38
CA VAL A 93 -11.50 11.65 -0.59
C VAL A 93 -11.47 11.25 0.87
N SER A 94 -10.50 11.73 1.57
CA SER A 94 -10.38 11.48 3.00
C SER A 94 -10.58 12.74 3.79
#